data_48db50f40f2b65b0d4d3b3c607ad10fb
#
_entry.id   48db50f40f2b65b0d4d3b3c607ad10fb
#
_cell.length_a   1.000
_cell.length_b   1.000
_cell.length_c   1.000
_cell.angle_alpha   90.00
_cell.angle_beta   90.00
_cell.angle_gamma   90.00
#
_symmetry.space_group_name_H-M   'P 1'
#
loop_
_entity.id
_entity.type
_entity.pdbx_description
1 polymer ?
#
loop_
_entity_poly.entity_id
_entity_poly.type
_entity_poly.pdbx_seq_one_letter_code
_entity_poly.pdbx_strand_id
1 'polypeptide(L)'
;MNAKSKPGPAGENSRRDFIQRIGAVAAASTAAASASAQQQRPAGASSPGPPPPVPGPLSKEPMPMVRFGKYNISRLIIGVNAPGAHFSVRLVQDAAVWNTPERRVQQFKRCEELGINTRVQTRDQIQVYNKENGGKLMGCGSEGADIGRDGNWEATEKAIKSHVGYGNISVHHLGYGPFGTDSYWRQGRLNVVREFCKRVRDAGLLVAITSHRPEVFEIVESQNWDVDYYMCCLYKYGRTHKEWLAAFKSNPEMLPVEIGWPYEESDALSAPTRWSDLYGGEVAWVKGDPADMLKVVQQTNKPCFVYKLLADGHLTQRQDTVEAQFKYVMANIKKTDAVVVGMYDKYFDEYAINKEYVVKYSNTSMGNLS
;
A
#
# COMPACT_ATOMS: atom_id res chain seq x y z
N MET A 1 -6.62 -72.91 5.09
CA MET A 1 -6.17 -72.08 3.95
C MET A 1 -6.97 -70.77 3.92
N ASN A 2 -6.44 -69.75 4.49
CA ASN A 2 -7.10 -68.45 4.61
C ASN A 2 -6.57 -67.51 3.52
N ALA A 3 -7.42 -67.11 2.57
CA ALA A 3 -7.14 -66.14 1.58
C ALA A 3 -7.32 -64.76 2.18
N LYS A 4 -6.23 -63.93 2.28
CA LYS A 4 -6.25 -62.53 2.64
C LYS A 4 -6.67 -61.71 1.41
N SER A 5 -7.80 -61.01 1.51
CA SER A 5 -8.23 -60.01 0.56
C SER A 5 -7.36 -58.74 0.71
N LYS A 6 -6.81 -58.25 -0.40
CA LYS A 6 -6.11 -56.95 -0.49
C LYS A 6 -7.13 -55.79 -0.45
N PRO A 7 -6.86 -54.69 0.25
CA PRO A 7 -7.68 -53.49 0.14
C PRO A 7 -7.37 -52.76 -1.18
N GLY A 8 -8.41 -52.36 -1.91
CA GLY A 8 -8.34 -51.53 -3.11
C GLY A 8 -8.01 -50.08 -2.81
N PRO A 9 -7.60 -49.27 -3.81
CA PRO A 9 -7.14 -47.95 -3.62
C PRO A 9 -8.30 -46.99 -3.31
N ALA A 10 -8.37 -46.56 -2.04
CA ALA A 10 -9.19 -45.42 -1.63
C ALA A 10 -8.34 -44.17 -1.74
N GLY A 11 -8.61 -43.25 -2.68
CA GLY A 11 -7.91 -41.98 -2.63
C GLY A 11 -8.11 -40.96 -3.75
N GLU A 12 -8.69 -41.32 -4.89
CA GLU A 12 -8.80 -40.31 -5.99
C GLU A 12 -10.18 -39.66 -6.16
N ASN A 13 -11.25 -40.30 -5.68
CA ASN A 13 -12.61 -39.74 -5.82
C ASN A 13 -12.94 -38.62 -4.81
N SER A 14 -12.28 -38.58 -3.67
CA SER A 14 -12.61 -37.62 -2.60
C SER A 14 -12.11 -36.16 -2.88
N ARG A 15 -11.02 -36.02 -3.63
CA ARG A 15 -10.51 -34.69 -3.99
C ARG A 15 -11.32 -34.00 -5.09
N ARG A 16 -11.77 -34.78 -6.09
CA ARG A 16 -12.62 -34.24 -7.17
C ARG A 16 -14.01 -33.87 -6.66
N ASP A 17 -14.62 -34.66 -5.80
CA ASP A 17 -15.91 -34.37 -5.17
C ASP A 17 -15.81 -33.16 -4.23
N PHE A 18 -14.71 -33.02 -3.50
CA PHE A 18 -14.48 -31.84 -2.65
C PHE A 18 -14.34 -30.57 -3.46
N ILE A 19 -13.57 -30.59 -4.55
CA ILE A 19 -13.40 -29.41 -5.43
C ILE A 19 -14.70 -29.06 -6.15
N GLN A 20 -15.50 -30.04 -6.59
CA GLN A 20 -16.80 -29.78 -7.20
C GLN A 20 -17.82 -29.21 -6.20
N ARG A 21 -17.80 -29.66 -4.93
CA ARG A 21 -18.67 -29.11 -3.88
C ARG A 21 -18.30 -27.69 -3.49
N ILE A 22 -17.00 -27.35 -3.41
CA ILE A 22 -16.56 -25.96 -3.18
C ILE A 22 -16.92 -25.07 -4.36
N GLY A 23 -16.72 -25.53 -5.60
CA GLY A 23 -17.12 -24.78 -6.80
C GLY A 23 -18.63 -24.52 -6.86
N ALA A 24 -19.46 -25.49 -6.47
CA ALA A 24 -20.92 -25.33 -6.44
C ALA A 24 -21.39 -24.39 -5.33
N VAL A 25 -20.75 -24.39 -4.15
CA VAL A 25 -21.06 -23.45 -3.06
C VAL A 25 -20.61 -22.03 -3.41
N ALA A 26 -19.46 -21.86 -4.05
CA ALA A 26 -18.99 -20.55 -4.51
C ALA A 26 -19.88 -19.98 -5.63
N ALA A 27 -20.34 -20.82 -6.57
CA ALA A 27 -21.27 -20.42 -7.63
C ALA A 27 -22.66 -20.09 -7.09
N ALA A 28 -23.15 -20.83 -6.08
CA ALA A 28 -24.43 -20.56 -5.43
C ALA A 28 -24.40 -19.28 -4.58
N SER A 29 -23.30 -18.98 -3.91
CA SER A 29 -23.15 -17.74 -3.13
C SER A 29 -23.00 -16.51 -4.01
N THR A 30 -22.33 -16.61 -5.17
CA THR A 30 -22.27 -15.50 -6.14
C THR A 30 -23.59 -15.28 -6.86
N ALA A 31 -24.35 -16.33 -7.18
CA ALA A 31 -25.69 -16.21 -7.77
C ALA A 31 -26.72 -15.64 -6.77
N ALA A 32 -26.66 -16.06 -5.51
CA ALA A 32 -27.51 -15.52 -4.45
C ALA A 32 -27.18 -14.05 -4.11
N ALA A 33 -25.91 -13.67 -4.12
CA ALA A 33 -25.49 -12.28 -3.94
C ALA A 33 -25.91 -11.39 -5.12
N SER A 34 -25.88 -11.93 -6.35
CA SER A 34 -26.34 -11.20 -7.54
C SER A 34 -27.87 -11.06 -7.61
N ALA A 35 -28.62 -12.05 -7.14
CA ALA A 35 -30.08 -12.01 -7.10
C ALA A 35 -30.62 -11.10 -5.99
N SER A 36 -29.93 -11.03 -4.83
CA SER A 36 -30.31 -10.11 -3.74
C SER A 36 -29.92 -8.66 -4.00
N ALA A 37 -28.93 -8.41 -4.86
CA ALA A 37 -28.54 -7.05 -5.25
C ALA A 37 -29.48 -6.41 -6.29
N GLN A 38 -30.37 -7.19 -6.92
CA GLN A 38 -31.36 -6.68 -7.88
C GLN A 38 -32.74 -6.36 -7.27
N GLN A 39 -33.00 -6.75 -6.03
CA GLN A 39 -34.22 -6.38 -5.33
C GLN A 39 -33.95 -5.26 -4.33
N GLN A 40 -34.54 -4.08 -4.63
CA GLN A 40 -34.61 -2.86 -3.85
C GLN A 40 -33.48 -1.84 -4.04
N ARG A 41 -33.45 -1.24 -5.23
CA ARG A 41 -33.12 0.19 -5.29
C ARG A 41 -34.36 0.96 -4.85
N PRO A 42 -34.37 1.70 -3.76
CA PRO A 42 -35.39 2.72 -3.54
C PRO A 42 -35.23 3.75 -4.66
N ALA A 43 -36.28 3.95 -5.43
CA ALA A 43 -36.37 5.10 -6.31
C ALA A 43 -36.26 6.35 -5.41
N GLY A 44 -35.13 7.08 -5.52
CA GLY A 44 -34.92 8.29 -4.73
C GLY A 44 -33.59 8.37 -4.00
N ALA A 45 -32.56 7.61 -4.36
CA ALA A 45 -31.21 7.91 -3.89
C ALA A 45 -30.79 9.26 -4.49
N SER A 46 -31.07 10.33 -3.76
CA SER A 46 -30.49 11.65 -3.99
C SER A 46 -28.98 11.51 -4.11
N SER A 47 -28.36 12.22 -5.06
CA SER A 47 -26.91 12.36 -5.12
C SER A 47 -26.39 12.59 -3.71
N PRO A 48 -25.31 11.88 -3.29
CA PRO A 48 -24.73 12.12 -1.96
C PRO A 48 -24.48 13.62 -1.84
N GLY A 49 -25.00 14.22 -0.80
CA GLY A 49 -24.76 15.63 -0.48
C GLY A 49 -23.27 15.92 -0.39
N PRO A 50 -22.86 17.20 -0.37
CA PRO A 50 -21.47 17.56 -0.18
C PRO A 50 -20.93 16.88 1.09
N PRO A 51 -19.63 16.53 1.12
CA PRO A 51 -19.03 15.97 2.32
C PRO A 51 -19.29 16.88 3.52
N PRO A 52 -19.42 16.30 4.73
CA PRO A 52 -19.65 17.09 5.91
C PRO A 52 -18.53 18.14 6.09
N PRO A 53 -18.85 19.30 6.67
CA PRO A 53 -17.88 20.39 6.81
C PRO A 53 -16.66 19.92 7.62
N VAL A 54 -15.50 20.41 7.22
CA VAL A 54 -14.26 20.22 7.99
C VAL A 54 -14.43 20.85 9.36
N PRO A 55 -14.04 20.19 10.43
CA PRO A 55 -14.08 20.79 11.77
C PRO A 55 -13.14 22.00 11.85
N GLY A 56 -13.69 23.18 11.99
CA GLY A 56 -12.96 24.42 12.16
C GLY A 56 -12.52 25.11 10.85
N PRO A 57 -11.99 26.33 10.93
CA PRO A 57 -11.48 27.07 9.79
C PRO A 57 -10.20 26.43 9.28
N LEU A 58 -10.12 26.21 7.95
CA LEU A 58 -8.89 25.74 7.29
C LEU A 58 -7.79 26.79 7.39
N SER A 59 -6.56 26.34 7.62
CA SER A 59 -5.38 27.17 7.54
C SER A 59 -5.24 27.81 6.16
N LYS A 60 -4.89 29.10 6.13
CA LYS A 60 -4.52 29.80 4.90
C LYS A 60 -3.09 29.49 4.47
N GLU A 61 -2.32 28.81 5.31
CA GLU A 61 -0.94 28.44 5.00
C GLU A 61 -0.90 27.50 3.79
N PRO A 62 0.06 27.73 2.86
CA PRO A 62 0.22 26.89 1.70
C PRO A 62 0.64 25.47 2.11
N MET A 63 0.33 24.48 1.26
CA MET A 63 0.85 23.14 1.41
C MET A 63 2.38 23.14 1.40
N PRO A 64 3.04 22.58 2.41
CA PRO A 64 4.49 22.42 2.40
C PRO A 64 4.95 21.56 1.23
N MET A 65 6.00 22.01 0.55
CA MET A 65 6.55 21.33 -0.62
C MET A 65 7.93 20.77 -0.34
N VAL A 66 8.30 19.71 -1.05
CA VAL A 66 9.64 19.12 -1.00
C VAL A 66 10.23 19.00 -2.41
N ARG A 67 11.56 19.19 -2.49
CA ARG A 67 12.29 18.99 -3.74
C ARG A 67 12.41 17.50 -4.05
N PHE A 68 12.04 17.11 -5.28
CA PHE A 68 12.04 15.74 -5.76
C PHE A 68 12.66 15.66 -7.16
N GLY A 69 13.95 15.45 -7.24
CA GLY A 69 14.70 15.62 -8.48
C GLY A 69 14.53 17.04 -9.04
N LYS A 70 14.02 17.16 -10.25
CA LYS A 70 13.67 18.45 -10.88
C LYS A 70 12.28 18.96 -10.51
N TYR A 71 11.49 18.17 -9.80
CA TYR A 71 10.09 18.47 -9.46
C TYR A 71 9.97 19.07 -8.07
N ASN A 72 8.85 19.73 -7.82
CA ASN A 72 8.44 20.25 -6.52
C ASN A 72 7.12 19.59 -6.16
N ILE A 73 7.13 18.66 -5.21
CA ILE A 73 5.97 17.87 -4.85
C ILE A 73 5.42 18.26 -3.48
N SER A 74 4.13 18.05 -3.28
CA SER A 74 3.49 18.30 -1.97
C SER A 74 4.01 17.32 -0.92
N ARG A 75 4.16 17.80 0.31
CA ARG A 75 4.58 16.97 1.45
C ARG A 75 3.51 15.97 1.90
N LEU A 76 2.26 16.16 1.47
CA LEU A 76 1.17 15.19 1.49
C LEU A 76 0.97 14.64 0.08
N ILE A 77 1.06 13.34 -0.08
CA ILE A 77 0.93 12.62 -1.35
C ILE A 77 -0.33 11.77 -1.33
N ILE A 78 -1.07 11.75 -2.43
CA ILE A 78 -2.29 10.95 -2.58
C ILE A 78 -1.91 9.46 -2.67
N GLY A 79 -2.33 8.68 -1.69
CA GLY A 79 -2.23 7.22 -1.68
C GLY A 79 -3.36 6.56 -2.47
N VAL A 80 -3.26 5.25 -2.67
CA VAL A 80 -4.26 4.48 -3.44
C VAL A 80 -5.24 3.73 -2.56
N ASN A 81 -4.84 3.31 -1.38
CA ASN A 81 -5.70 2.58 -0.47
C ASN A 81 -6.61 3.59 0.24
N ALA A 82 -7.86 3.66 -0.21
CA ALA A 82 -8.89 4.34 0.56
C ALA A 82 -9.04 3.62 1.92
N PRO A 83 -9.35 4.34 3.02
CA PRO A 83 -9.69 3.72 4.27
C PRO A 83 -10.76 2.65 4.07
N GLY A 84 -10.54 1.47 4.60
CA GLY A 84 -11.50 0.38 4.55
C GLY A 84 -11.36 -0.61 3.40
N ALA A 85 -10.47 -0.43 2.45
CA ALA A 85 -10.27 -1.37 1.35
C ALA A 85 -9.89 -2.79 1.82
N HIS A 86 -9.39 -2.94 3.04
CA HIS A 86 -8.94 -4.22 3.60
C HIS A 86 -9.70 -4.67 4.87
N PHE A 87 -10.64 -3.89 5.42
CA PHE A 87 -11.13 -4.10 6.79
C PHE A 87 -12.55 -4.61 6.93
N SER A 88 -13.43 -4.31 6.00
CA SER A 88 -14.77 -4.87 6.02
C SER A 88 -15.40 -4.88 4.65
N VAL A 89 -16.20 -5.89 4.38
CA VAL A 89 -17.02 -5.97 3.16
C VAL A 89 -17.90 -4.73 3.00
N ARG A 90 -18.41 -4.19 4.11
CA ARG A 90 -19.24 -2.98 4.09
C ARG A 90 -18.47 -1.76 3.59
N LEU A 91 -17.26 -1.53 4.07
CA LEU A 91 -16.45 -0.37 3.65
C LEU A 91 -15.96 -0.52 2.20
N VAL A 92 -15.63 -1.74 1.77
CA VAL A 92 -15.30 -2.02 0.37
C VAL A 92 -16.48 -1.74 -0.56
N GLN A 93 -17.68 -2.18 -0.17
CA GLN A 93 -18.89 -1.91 -0.93
C GLN A 93 -19.23 -0.42 -0.94
N ASP A 94 -19.09 0.26 0.18
CA ASP A 94 -19.33 1.68 0.31
C ASP A 94 -18.36 2.50 -0.57
N ALA A 95 -17.08 2.16 -0.56
CA ALA A 95 -16.07 2.78 -1.40
C ALA A 95 -16.29 2.52 -2.89
N ALA A 96 -16.74 1.32 -3.27
CA ALA A 96 -17.03 0.97 -4.65
C ALA A 96 -18.20 1.80 -5.21
N VAL A 97 -19.20 2.11 -4.38
CA VAL A 97 -20.32 2.98 -4.75
C VAL A 97 -19.92 4.46 -4.79
N TRP A 98 -19.05 4.90 -3.87
CA TRP A 98 -18.66 6.31 -3.75
C TRP A 98 -17.61 6.74 -4.77
N ASN A 99 -16.60 5.90 -5.03
CA ASN A 99 -15.46 6.23 -5.89
C ASN A 99 -15.77 6.02 -7.37
N THR A 100 -16.79 6.73 -7.90
CA THR A 100 -17.06 6.74 -9.34
C THR A 100 -15.97 7.51 -10.11
N PRO A 101 -15.85 7.34 -11.43
CA PRO A 101 -14.93 8.14 -12.24
C PRO A 101 -15.14 9.66 -12.08
N GLU A 102 -16.39 10.12 -12.04
CA GLU A 102 -16.75 11.53 -11.89
C GLU A 102 -16.36 12.05 -10.50
N ARG A 103 -16.57 11.24 -9.46
CA ARG A 103 -16.15 11.59 -8.09
C ARG A 103 -14.63 11.70 -8.00
N ARG A 104 -13.91 10.82 -8.67
CA ARG A 104 -12.44 10.87 -8.71
C ARG A 104 -11.91 12.16 -9.32
N VAL A 105 -12.56 12.67 -10.36
CA VAL A 105 -12.22 13.98 -10.93
C VAL A 105 -12.40 15.08 -9.88
N GLN A 106 -13.51 15.07 -9.12
CA GLN A 106 -13.74 16.04 -8.05
C GLN A 106 -12.69 15.94 -6.93
N GLN A 107 -12.33 14.71 -6.55
CA GLN A 107 -11.27 14.45 -5.57
C GLN A 107 -9.93 15.03 -6.02
N PHE A 108 -9.54 14.82 -7.28
CA PHE A 108 -8.31 15.38 -7.82
C PHE A 108 -8.33 16.90 -7.89
N LYS A 109 -9.44 17.51 -8.30
CA LYS A 109 -9.60 18.97 -8.24
C LYS A 109 -9.46 19.50 -6.82
N ARG A 110 -10.10 18.82 -5.85
CA ARG A 110 -9.96 19.18 -4.44
C ARG A 110 -8.53 19.09 -3.94
N CYS A 111 -7.78 18.07 -4.34
CA CYS A 111 -6.37 17.96 -4.03
C CYS A 111 -5.58 19.17 -4.57
N GLU A 112 -5.77 19.56 -5.83
CA GLU A 112 -5.07 20.69 -6.44
C GLU A 112 -5.42 22.02 -5.76
N GLU A 113 -6.70 22.25 -5.41
CA GLU A 113 -7.12 23.44 -4.63
C GLU A 113 -6.40 23.54 -3.29
N LEU A 114 -6.09 22.42 -2.67
CA LEU A 114 -5.37 22.34 -1.40
C LEU A 114 -3.84 22.33 -1.56
N GLY A 115 -3.34 22.36 -2.79
CA GLY A 115 -1.92 22.30 -3.10
C GLY A 115 -1.32 20.90 -3.04
N ILE A 116 -2.16 19.85 -2.97
CA ILE A 116 -1.72 18.45 -3.04
C ILE A 116 -1.58 18.09 -4.53
N ASN A 117 -0.37 17.86 -4.99
CA ASN A 117 -0.08 17.79 -6.43
C ASN A 117 0.51 16.46 -6.90
N THR A 118 0.63 15.45 -6.03
CA THR A 118 1.30 14.19 -6.38
C THR A 118 0.51 12.97 -5.92
N ARG A 119 0.45 11.93 -6.77
CA ARG A 119 -0.18 10.64 -6.47
C ARG A 119 0.79 9.49 -6.74
N VAL A 120 0.80 8.50 -5.85
CA VAL A 120 1.59 7.26 -6.04
C VAL A 120 0.75 6.12 -6.63
N GLN A 121 1.42 5.07 -7.08
CA GLN A 121 0.85 3.84 -7.67
C GLN A 121 -0.17 4.15 -8.77
N THR A 122 0.20 5.05 -9.67
CA THR A 122 -0.67 5.45 -10.78
C THR A 122 -0.14 4.90 -12.11
N ARG A 123 -1.03 4.66 -13.05
CA ARG A 123 -0.72 4.40 -14.46
C ARG A 123 -1.08 5.64 -15.26
N ASP A 124 -2.12 5.59 -16.07
CA ASP A 124 -2.58 6.67 -16.93
C ASP A 124 -3.58 7.66 -16.27
N GLN A 125 -4.10 7.32 -15.09
CA GLN A 125 -5.19 8.09 -14.47
C GLN A 125 -4.87 9.59 -14.31
N ILE A 126 -3.62 9.91 -13.99
CA ILE A 126 -3.19 11.29 -13.81
C ILE A 126 -3.06 12.00 -15.15
N GLN A 127 -2.53 11.31 -16.18
CA GLN A 127 -2.44 11.86 -17.52
C GLN A 127 -3.83 12.14 -18.10
N VAL A 128 -4.76 11.18 -17.96
CA VAL A 128 -6.15 11.33 -18.40
C VAL A 128 -6.81 12.52 -17.69
N TYR A 129 -6.70 12.57 -16.36
CA TYR A 129 -7.24 13.69 -15.59
C TYR A 129 -6.67 15.04 -16.05
N ASN A 130 -5.37 15.17 -16.16
CA ASN A 130 -4.71 16.42 -16.57
C ASN A 130 -5.15 16.84 -17.96
N LYS A 131 -5.22 15.89 -18.91
CA LYS A 131 -5.63 16.18 -20.30
C LYS A 131 -7.09 16.61 -20.40
N GLU A 132 -7.99 15.93 -19.71
CA GLU A 132 -9.44 16.14 -19.83
C GLU A 132 -9.95 17.28 -18.95
N ASN A 133 -9.29 17.58 -17.85
CA ASN A 133 -9.72 18.57 -16.85
C ASN A 133 -8.78 19.75 -16.66
N GLY A 134 -7.69 19.83 -17.43
CA GLY A 134 -6.71 20.90 -17.29
C GLY A 134 -5.90 20.84 -16.00
N GLY A 135 -5.83 19.67 -15.37
CA GLY A 135 -5.09 19.46 -14.13
C GLY A 135 -3.57 19.46 -14.32
N LYS A 136 -2.84 19.50 -13.19
CA LYS A 136 -1.37 19.56 -13.14
C LYS A 136 -0.80 18.55 -12.14
N LEU A 137 -1.54 17.51 -11.82
CA LEU A 137 -1.06 16.48 -10.90
C LEU A 137 0.13 15.72 -11.49
N MET A 138 1.02 15.26 -10.61
CA MET A 138 2.15 14.42 -10.95
C MET A 138 1.90 12.98 -10.51
N GLY A 139 2.25 12.01 -11.37
CA GLY A 139 2.09 10.59 -11.10
C GLY A 139 3.42 9.92 -10.79
N CYS A 140 3.46 9.08 -9.75
CA CYS A 140 4.52 8.13 -9.49
C CYS A 140 3.99 6.72 -9.73
N GLY A 141 4.55 6.01 -10.70
CA GLY A 141 4.17 4.66 -11.05
C GLY A 141 4.71 3.61 -10.09
N SER A 142 4.18 2.40 -10.15
CA SER A 142 4.73 1.26 -9.43
C SER A 142 4.62 -0.01 -10.26
N GLU A 143 5.67 -0.82 -10.27
CA GLU A 143 5.71 -2.10 -10.96
C GLU A 143 6.51 -3.13 -10.16
N GLY A 144 6.14 -4.42 -10.30
CA GLY A 144 6.95 -5.54 -9.86
C GLY A 144 7.89 -6.01 -10.97
N ALA A 145 8.96 -6.68 -10.62
CA ALA A 145 9.85 -7.31 -11.59
C ALA A 145 9.41 -8.74 -11.90
N ASP A 146 8.40 -8.90 -12.74
CA ASP A 146 8.06 -10.23 -13.27
C ASP A 146 9.04 -10.63 -14.38
N ILE A 147 9.97 -11.51 -14.02
CA ILE A 147 11.01 -12.01 -14.94
C ILE A 147 10.78 -13.46 -15.37
N GLY A 148 9.64 -14.05 -15.03
CA GLY A 148 9.37 -15.45 -15.29
C GLY A 148 10.37 -16.40 -14.63
N ARG A 149 10.36 -17.66 -15.06
CA ARG A 149 11.34 -18.68 -14.62
C ARG A 149 12.62 -18.64 -15.43
N ASP A 150 12.55 -18.15 -16.64
CA ASP A 150 13.63 -18.04 -17.63
C ASP A 150 14.45 -16.73 -17.53
N GLY A 151 14.07 -15.85 -16.63
CA GLY A 151 14.75 -14.56 -16.45
C GLY A 151 14.39 -13.52 -17.54
N ASN A 152 13.27 -13.67 -18.23
CA ASN A 152 12.84 -12.77 -19.29
C ASN A 152 12.28 -11.45 -18.72
N TRP A 153 12.84 -10.33 -19.16
CA TRP A 153 12.48 -8.98 -18.71
C TRP A 153 11.47 -8.27 -19.62
N GLU A 154 11.07 -8.85 -20.74
CA GLU A 154 10.27 -8.17 -21.77
C GLU A 154 8.97 -7.55 -21.22
N ALA A 155 8.23 -8.32 -20.40
CA ALA A 155 6.98 -7.84 -19.80
C ALA A 155 7.22 -6.66 -18.86
N THR A 156 8.25 -6.75 -18.01
CA THR A 156 8.64 -5.69 -17.08
C THR A 156 9.11 -4.44 -17.80
N GLU A 157 9.93 -4.57 -18.85
CA GLU A 157 10.39 -3.45 -19.67
C GLU A 157 9.24 -2.74 -20.39
N LYS A 158 8.30 -3.51 -20.93
CA LYS A 158 7.09 -2.96 -21.54
C LYS A 158 6.27 -2.17 -20.53
N ALA A 159 6.12 -2.69 -19.32
CA ALA A 159 5.43 -1.99 -18.24
C ALA A 159 6.14 -0.69 -17.85
N ILE A 160 7.47 -0.70 -17.68
CA ILE A 160 8.27 0.50 -17.39
C ILE A 160 8.12 1.55 -18.52
N LYS A 161 8.22 1.15 -19.80
CA LYS A 161 8.03 2.04 -20.94
C LYS A 161 6.62 2.65 -20.97
N SER A 162 5.60 1.90 -20.55
CA SER A 162 4.24 2.43 -20.44
C SER A 162 4.15 3.60 -19.46
N HIS A 163 4.90 3.59 -18.36
CA HIS A 163 4.94 4.70 -17.41
C HIS A 163 5.52 5.98 -18.01
N VAL A 164 6.48 5.88 -18.91
CA VAL A 164 6.94 7.04 -19.70
C VAL A 164 5.80 7.59 -20.55
N GLY A 165 5.07 6.72 -21.24
CA GLY A 165 3.90 7.09 -22.04
C GLY A 165 2.77 7.72 -21.22
N TYR A 166 2.61 7.31 -19.96
CA TYR A 166 1.63 7.89 -19.02
C TYR A 166 2.08 9.23 -18.40
N GLY A 167 3.30 9.69 -18.70
CA GLY A 167 3.83 10.91 -18.13
C GLY A 167 4.13 10.84 -16.63
N ASN A 168 4.34 9.64 -16.09
CA ASN A 168 4.77 9.47 -14.71
C ASN A 168 6.20 10.02 -14.52
N ILE A 169 6.44 10.66 -13.38
CA ILE A 169 7.72 11.29 -13.07
C ILE A 169 8.74 10.31 -12.47
N SER A 170 8.24 9.21 -11.91
CA SER A 170 9.03 8.15 -11.29
C SER A 170 8.34 6.81 -11.38
N VAL A 171 9.11 5.73 -11.19
CA VAL A 171 8.57 4.39 -10.94
C VAL A 171 9.29 3.78 -9.75
N HIS A 172 8.53 3.29 -8.79
CA HIS A 172 9.07 2.53 -7.67
C HIS A 172 8.82 1.03 -7.85
N HIS A 173 9.81 0.22 -7.45
CA HIS A 173 9.62 -1.22 -7.37
C HIS A 173 8.60 -1.56 -6.30
N LEU A 174 7.61 -2.37 -6.62
CA LEU A 174 6.54 -2.77 -5.71
C LEU A 174 7.10 -3.47 -4.46
N GLY A 175 6.56 -3.15 -3.28
CA GLY A 175 7.06 -3.71 -2.01
C GLY A 175 6.61 -5.15 -1.79
N TYR A 176 5.34 -5.42 -2.01
CA TYR A 176 4.69 -6.70 -1.70
C TYR A 176 4.35 -7.51 -2.96
N GLY A 177 3.85 -8.73 -2.75
CA GLY A 177 3.47 -9.64 -3.83
C GLY A 177 4.64 -10.49 -4.35
N PRO A 178 4.37 -11.44 -5.24
CA PRO A 178 5.37 -12.43 -5.69
C PRO A 178 6.56 -11.81 -6.41
N PHE A 179 6.37 -10.65 -7.03
CA PHE A 179 7.37 -9.91 -7.78
C PHE A 179 7.79 -8.61 -7.06
N GLY A 180 7.50 -8.52 -5.77
CA GLY A 180 7.81 -7.38 -4.94
C GLY A 180 9.18 -7.48 -4.26
N THR A 181 9.66 -6.35 -3.76
CA THR A 181 10.97 -6.22 -3.09
C THR A 181 11.10 -7.16 -1.90
N ASP A 182 10.08 -7.25 -1.05
CA ASP A 182 10.12 -8.06 0.17
C ASP A 182 10.19 -9.57 -0.14
N SER A 183 9.54 -10.01 -1.23
CA SER A 183 9.63 -11.38 -1.71
C SER A 183 11.01 -11.70 -2.27
N TYR A 184 11.59 -10.81 -3.07
CA TYR A 184 12.96 -10.97 -3.58
C TYR A 184 14.00 -10.92 -2.47
N TRP A 185 13.81 -10.05 -1.46
CA TRP A 185 14.68 -10.01 -0.29
C TRP A 185 14.67 -11.35 0.46
N ARG A 186 13.49 -11.89 0.74
CA ARG A 186 13.32 -13.19 1.42
C ARG A 186 13.95 -14.35 0.66
N GLN A 187 13.92 -14.30 -0.66
CA GLN A 187 14.54 -15.29 -1.54
C GLN A 187 16.05 -15.09 -1.72
N GLY A 188 16.68 -14.08 -1.11
CA GLY A 188 18.09 -13.72 -1.35
C GLY A 188 18.33 -13.18 -2.78
N ARG A 189 17.32 -12.69 -3.46
CA ARG A 189 17.35 -12.28 -4.88
C ARG A 189 17.17 -10.76 -5.08
N LEU A 190 17.67 -9.95 -4.15
CA LEU A 190 17.60 -8.48 -4.31
C LEU A 190 18.33 -7.94 -5.54
N ASN A 191 19.24 -8.73 -6.14
CA ASN A 191 19.84 -8.40 -7.42
C ASN A 191 18.80 -8.18 -8.53
N VAL A 192 17.65 -8.85 -8.51
CA VAL A 192 16.54 -8.63 -9.44
C VAL A 192 15.96 -7.22 -9.26
N VAL A 193 15.77 -6.79 -8.01
CA VAL A 193 15.30 -5.44 -7.71
C VAL A 193 16.30 -4.39 -8.17
N ARG A 194 17.59 -4.63 -7.99
CA ARG A 194 18.65 -3.74 -8.46
C ARG A 194 18.65 -3.60 -9.98
N GLU A 195 18.47 -4.69 -10.70
CA GLU A 195 18.37 -4.68 -12.16
C GLU A 195 17.09 -3.97 -12.65
N PHE A 196 15.97 -4.12 -11.93
CA PHE A 196 14.76 -3.34 -12.19
C PHE A 196 15.02 -1.82 -12.05
N CYS A 197 15.69 -1.41 -10.98
CA CYS A 197 16.04 0.01 -10.76
C CYS A 197 16.85 0.59 -11.92
N LYS A 198 17.82 -0.18 -12.44
CA LYS A 198 18.60 0.22 -13.61
C LYS A 198 17.72 0.43 -14.84
N ARG A 199 16.78 -0.50 -15.12
CA ARG A 199 15.86 -0.38 -16.26
C ARG A 199 14.94 0.84 -16.16
N VAL A 200 14.49 1.18 -14.94
CA VAL A 200 13.72 2.41 -14.71
C VAL A 200 14.59 3.65 -14.98
N ARG A 201 15.84 3.64 -14.54
CA ARG A 201 16.80 4.70 -14.81
C ARG A 201 17.06 4.87 -16.31
N ASP A 202 17.29 3.77 -17.03
CA ASP A 202 17.52 3.77 -18.48
C ASP A 202 16.30 4.30 -19.25
N ALA A 203 15.09 4.17 -18.71
CA ALA A 203 13.87 4.77 -19.25
C ALA A 203 13.73 6.28 -18.96
N GLY A 204 14.68 6.91 -18.22
CA GLY A 204 14.68 8.33 -17.92
C GLY A 204 13.76 8.77 -16.77
N LEU A 205 13.30 7.82 -15.96
CA LEU A 205 12.44 8.07 -14.82
C LEU A 205 13.23 8.13 -13.50
N LEU A 206 12.69 8.84 -12.50
CA LEU A 206 13.19 8.73 -11.14
C LEU A 206 12.89 7.34 -10.58
N VAL A 207 13.85 6.82 -9.83
CA VAL A 207 13.87 5.42 -9.38
C VAL A 207 13.62 5.31 -7.88
N ALA A 208 12.77 4.40 -7.47
CA ALA A 208 12.62 4.08 -6.06
C ALA A 208 12.41 2.59 -5.78
N ILE A 209 12.57 2.27 -4.53
CA ILE A 209 12.27 0.96 -3.95
C ILE A 209 11.23 1.14 -2.86
N THR A 210 10.25 0.25 -2.87
CA THR A 210 9.28 0.12 -1.78
C THR A 210 9.61 -1.10 -0.96
N SER A 211 9.60 -0.98 0.36
CA SER A 211 9.72 -2.13 1.25
C SER A 211 8.97 -1.91 2.56
N HIS A 212 8.54 -3.01 3.16
CA HIS A 212 8.00 -3.08 4.53
C HIS A 212 9.09 -3.50 5.54
N ARG A 213 10.34 -3.66 5.07
CA ARG A 213 11.46 -4.19 5.83
C ARG A 213 12.57 -3.15 5.92
N PRO A 214 12.86 -2.61 7.12
CA PRO A 214 13.99 -1.68 7.30
C PRO A 214 15.31 -2.24 6.77
N GLU A 215 15.53 -3.54 6.95
CA GLU A 215 16.75 -4.25 6.56
C GLU A 215 17.03 -4.16 5.05
N VAL A 216 16.00 -4.05 4.24
CA VAL A 216 16.14 -3.88 2.78
C VAL A 216 16.83 -2.55 2.47
N PHE A 217 16.40 -1.47 3.09
CA PHE A 217 16.98 -0.16 2.87
C PHE A 217 18.43 -0.08 3.38
N GLU A 218 18.75 -0.73 4.49
CA GLU A 218 20.12 -0.85 5.01
C GLU A 218 21.04 -1.55 3.99
N ILE A 219 20.57 -2.63 3.36
CA ILE A 219 21.30 -3.32 2.28
C ILE A 219 21.52 -2.39 1.09
N VAL A 220 20.45 -1.70 0.65
CA VAL A 220 20.50 -0.80 -0.51
C VAL A 220 21.48 0.36 -0.29
N GLU A 221 21.47 0.95 0.91
CA GLU A 221 22.41 2.00 1.31
C GLU A 221 23.86 1.48 1.38
N SER A 222 24.06 0.33 2.04
CA SER A 222 25.40 -0.25 2.19
C SER A 222 26.06 -0.62 0.85
N GLN A 223 25.25 -0.95 -0.15
CA GLN A 223 25.69 -1.29 -1.49
C GLN A 223 25.63 -0.11 -2.48
N ASN A 224 25.26 1.08 -2.00
CA ASN A 224 25.20 2.33 -2.78
C ASN A 224 24.43 2.18 -4.10
N TRP A 225 23.17 1.72 -4.02
CA TRP A 225 22.35 1.56 -5.21
C TRP A 225 21.95 2.92 -5.81
N ASP A 226 21.85 2.99 -7.14
CA ASP A 226 21.38 4.16 -7.87
C ASP A 226 19.85 4.27 -7.79
N VAL A 227 19.37 4.81 -6.67
CA VAL A 227 17.94 5.10 -6.42
C VAL A 227 17.79 6.54 -5.92
N ASP A 228 16.70 7.20 -6.31
CA ASP A 228 16.45 8.61 -5.98
C ASP A 228 15.73 8.78 -4.66
N TYR A 229 14.87 7.82 -4.28
CA TYR A 229 14.06 7.91 -3.06
C TYR A 229 13.59 6.53 -2.58
N TYR A 230 13.03 6.50 -1.38
CA TYR A 230 12.43 5.31 -0.79
C TYR A 230 10.94 5.46 -0.52
N MET A 231 10.19 4.38 -0.74
CA MET A 231 8.81 4.22 -0.27
C MET A 231 8.85 3.35 0.99
N CYS A 232 8.71 3.97 2.16
CA CYS A 232 8.91 3.34 3.45
C CYS A 232 7.57 3.01 4.13
N CYS A 233 7.25 1.73 4.26
CA CYS A 233 6.10 1.28 5.04
C CYS A 233 6.43 1.30 6.54
N LEU A 234 5.56 1.91 7.33
CA LEU A 234 5.77 1.97 8.79
C LEU A 234 5.56 0.64 9.50
N TYR A 235 4.96 -0.36 8.86
CA TYR A 235 4.67 -1.64 9.47
C TYR A 235 5.31 -2.78 8.71
N LYS A 236 5.93 -3.71 9.44
CA LYS A 236 6.61 -4.86 8.87
C LYS A 236 5.62 -5.84 8.27
N TYR A 237 5.99 -6.37 7.13
CA TYR A 237 5.24 -7.38 6.39
C TYR A 237 6.03 -8.68 6.34
N GLY A 238 5.32 -9.82 6.26
CA GLY A 238 5.97 -11.12 6.08
C GLY A 238 6.93 -11.49 7.21
N ARG A 239 6.48 -11.40 8.46
CA ARG A 239 7.26 -11.82 9.63
C ARG A 239 7.45 -13.32 9.64
N THR A 240 8.64 -13.77 10.03
CA THR A 240 8.90 -15.15 10.40
C THR A 240 8.20 -15.50 11.71
N HIS A 241 8.03 -16.80 11.99
CA HIS A 241 7.48 -17.27 13.26
C HIS A 241 8.22 -16.71 14.48
N LYS A 242 9.55 -16.65 14.40
CA LYS A 242 10.41 -16.07 15.46
C LYS A 242 10.14 -14.59 15.68
N GLU A 243 9.98 -13.83 14.60
CA GLU A 243 9.63 -12.40 14.67
C GLU A 243 8.23 -12.19 15.22
N TRP A 244 7.28 -13.08 14.90
CA TRP A 244 5.94 -13.07 15.49
C TRP A 244 5.99 -13.30 17.00
N LEU A 245 6.69 -14.34 17.45
CA LEU A 245 6.84 -14.62 18.88
C LEU A 245 7.50 -13.43 19.63
N ALA A 246 8.47 -12.77 19.03
CA ALA A 246 9.09 -11.58 19.60
C ALA A 246 8.10 -10.41 19.67
N ALA A 247 7.31 -10.21 18.60
CA ALA A 247 6.28 -9.18 18.56
C ALA A 247 5.19 -9.39 19.63
N PHE A 248 4.74 -10.63 19.86
CA PHE A 248 3.79 -10.97 20.93
C PHE A 248 4.34 -10.72 22.32
N LYS A 249 5.60 -11.08 22.56
CA LYS A 249 6.22 -10.84 23.85
C LYS A 249 6.33 -9.35 24.18
N SER A 250 6.56 -8.52 23.16
CA SER A 250 6.64 -7.06 23.31
C SER A 250 5.29 -6.36 23.31
N ASN A 251 4.24 -7.01 22.81
CA ASN A 251 2.90 -6.47 22.69
C ASN A 251 1.85 -7.53 23.08
N PRO A 252 1.74 -7.86 24.38
CA PRO A 252 0.85 -8.93 24.84
C PRO A 252 -0.65 -8.65 24.58
N GLU A 253 -1.01 -7.41 24.26
CA GLU A 253 -2.37 -7.02 23.90
C GLU A 253 -2.73 -7.36 22.45
N MET A 254 -1.76 -7.77 21.63
CA MET A 254 -2.04 -8.25 20.27
C MET A 254 -2.82 -9.55 20.33
N LEU A 255 -4.02 -9.55 19.74
CA LEU A 255 -4.84 -10.74 19.68
C LEU A 255 -4.30 -11.69 18.59
N PRO A 256 -4.03 -12.97 18.93
CA PRO A 256 -3.57 -13.97 17.97
C PRO A 256 -4.55 -14.24 16.81
N VAL A 257 -5.79 -13.79 16.95
CA VAL A 257 -6.90 -14.07 16.01
C VAL A 257 -6.70 -13.40 14.65
N GLU A 258 -5.92 -12.32 14.58
CA GLU A 258 -5.61 -11.62 13.34
C GLU A 258 -4.45 -12.25 12.58
N ILE A 259 -3.87 -13.31 13.13
CA ILE A 259 -2.73 -13.99 12.56
C ILE A 259 -3.21 -15.34 12.07
N GLY A 260 -3.32 -15.50 10.77
CA GLY A 260 -3.54 -16.82 10.17
C GLY A 260 -2.41 -17.76 10.58
N TRP A 261 -2.62 -18.43 11.65
CA TRP A 261 -1.70 -19.37 12.33
C TRP A 261 -1.79 -20.77 11.72
N PRO A 262 -0.75 -21.58 11.71
CA PRO A 262 0.68 -21.37 11.98
C PRO A 262 1.54 -21.71 10.76
N TYR A 263 2.48 -20.86 10.43
CA TYR A 263 3.55 -21.27 9.54
C TYR A 263 4.73 -21.74 10.39
N GLU A 264 5.17 -22.96 10.19
CA GLU A 264 6.48 -23.37 10.64
C GLU A 264 7.55 -22.59 9.87
N GLU A 265 8.66 -22.26 10.50
CA GLU A 265 9.76 -21.46 9.90
C GLU A 265 10.26 -22.10 8.59
N SER A 266 10.23 -23.43 8.50
CA SER A 266 10.52 -24.21 7.29
C SER A 266 9.54 -23.96 6.16
N ASP A 267 8.28 -23.71 6.47
CA ASP A 267 7.22 -23.47 5.48
C ASP A 267 7.32 -22.10 4.84
N ALA A 268 7.71 -21.08 5.58
CA ALA A 268 7.90 -19.73 5.08
C ALA A 268 9.08 -19.64 4.09
N LEU A 269 10.10 -20.47 4.27
CA LEU A 269 11.28 -20.52 3.41
C LEU A 269 11.11 -21.45 2.20
N SER A 270 10.27 -22.50 2.33
CA SER A 270 10.14 -23.56 1.31
C SER A 270 8.98 -23.37 0.33
N ALA A 271 8.03 -22.48 0.61
CA ALA A 271 6.85 -22.29 -0.21
C ALA A 271 6.66 -20.83 -0.64
N PRO A 272 7.52 -20.29 -1.52
CA PRO A 272 7.45 -18.89 -1.98
C PRO A 272 6.20 -18.56 -2.79
N THR A 273 5.30 -19.50 -3.01
CA THR A 273 4.07 -19.36 -3.81
C THR A 273 2.80 -19.59 -3.01
N ARG A 274 2.87 -19.69 -1.70
CA ARG A 274 1.65 -19.74 -0.89
C ARG A 274 0.93 -18.41 -0.89
N TRP A 275 -0.39 -18.45 -0.73
CA TRP A 275 -1.24 -17.27 -0.70
C TRP A 275 -0.76 -16.19 0.29
N SER A 276 -0.28 -16.60 1.46
CA SER A 276 0.35 -15.73 2.45
C SER A 276 1.61 -15.02 1.93
N ASP A 277 2.40 -15.68 1.06
CA ASP A 277 3.58 -15.09 0.45
C ASP A 277 3.23 -14.21 -0.74
N LEU A 278 2.19 -14.56 -1.49
CA LEU A 278 1.66 -13.77 -2.60
C LEU A 278 1.07 -12.44 -2.13
N TYR A 279 0.40 -12.43 -0.98
CA TYR A 279 -0.20 -11.25 -0.37
C TYR A 279 0.59 -10.71 0.81
N GLY A 280 1.80 -11.24 1.01
CA GLY A 280 2.75 -10.71 1.98
C GLY A 280 2.53 -11.16 3.40
N GLY A 281 1.86 -12.27 3.62
CA GLY A 281 1.52 -12.66 4.97
C GLY A 281 0.72 -11.58 5.68
N GLU A 282 0.28 -11.81 6.84
CA GLU A 282 -0.55 -10.85 7.53
C GLU A 282 0.26 -9.68 8.07
N VAL A 283 -0.27 -8.50 7.89
CA VAL A 283 0.25 -7.30 8.54
C VAL A 283 -0.32 -7.27 9.94
N ALA A 284 0.49 -7.61 10.93
CA ALA A 284 0.15 -7.15 12.27
C ALA A 284 0.65 -5.72 12.44
N TRP A 285 -0.20 -4.91 13.00
CA TRP A 285 0.06 -3.51 13.29
C TRP A 285 0.82 -3.41 14.62
N VAL A 286 2.07 -3.88 14.61
CA VAL A 286 2.92 -3.93 15.82
C VAL A 286 3.35 -2.51 16.19
N LYS A 287 3.04 -2.09 17.41
CA LYS A 287 3.29 -0.74 17.91
C LYS A 287 4.73 -0.25 17.77
N GLY A 288 5.72 -1.16 17.82
CA GLY A 288 7.14 -0.83 17.69
C GLY A 288 7.63 -0.64 16.25
N ASP A 289 6.90 -1.14 15.24
CA ASP A 289 7.34 -1.12 13.86
C ASP A 289 7.62 0.27 13.29
N PRO A 290 6.75 1.28 13.55
CA PRO A 290 7.01 2.62 13.04
C PRO A 290 8.35 3.17 13.49
N ALA A 291 8.76 2.93 14.74
CA ALA A 291 10.03 3.40 15.26
C ALA A 291 11.23 2.77 14.54
N ASP A 292 11.16 1.47 14.19
CA ASP A 292 12.22 0.79 13.45
C ASP A 292 12.39 1.36 12.04
N MET A 293 11.30 1.56 11.31
CA MET A 293 11.36 2.14 9.98
C MET A 293 11.79 3.61 10.00
N LEU A 294 11.31 4.38 10.97
CA LEU A 294 11.68 5.80 11.10
C LEU A 294 13.16 6.00 11.40
N LYS A 295 13.83 5.06 12.08
CA LYS A 295 15.32 5.09 12.23
C LYS A 295 16.01 5.10 10.85
N VAL A 296 15.58 4.21 9.94
CA VAL A 296 16.14 4.17 8.58
C VAL A 296 15.83 5.45 7.83
N VAL A 297 14.60 5.95 7.92
CA VAL A 297 14.19 7.22 7.30
C VAL A 297 15.07 8.38 7.74
N GLN A 298 15.45 8.43 9.01
CA GLN A 298 16.33 9.47 9.58
C GLN A 298 17.78 9.32 9.15
N GLN A 299 18.25 8.11 8.93
CA GLN A 299 19.68 7.81 8.64
C GLN A 299 20.03 8.00 7.17
N THR A 300 19.10 7.80 6.25
CA THR A 300 19.36 7.99 4.81
C THR A 300 19.32 9.47 4.43
N ASN A 301 20.17 9.86 3.48
CA ASN A 301 20.14 11.19 2.85
C ASN A 301 19.10 11.29 1.72
N LYS A 302 18.54 10.17 1.28
CA LYS A 302 17.52 10.14 0.21
C LYS A 302 16.16 10.59 0.75
N PRO A 303 15.35 11.28 -0.06
CA PRO A 303 13.94 11.53 0.28
C PRO A 303 13.20 10.22 0.55
N CYS A 304 12.32 10.23 1.55
CA CYS A 304 11.49 9.10 1.89
C CYS A 304 10.00 9.47 1.78
N PHE A 305 9.23 8.65 1.10
CA PHE A 305 7.78 8.72 1.10
C PHE A 305 7.26 7.69 2.10
N VAL A 306 6.86 8.17 3.26
CA VAL A 306 6.43 7.33 4.38
C VAL A 306 4.94 7.05 4.29
N TYR A 307 4.54 5.78 4.34
CA TYR A 307 3.15 5.41 4.17
C TYR A 307 2.66 4.45 5.26
N LYS A 308 1.33 4.26 5.31
CA LYS A 308 0.61 3.51 6.34
C LYS A 308 0.71 4.12 7.75
N LEU A 309 0.88 5.44 7.88
CA LEU A 309 0.90 6.09 9.19
C LEU A 309 -0.39 5.87 10.00
N LEU A 310 -1.51 5.61 9.34
CA LEU A 310 -2.80 5.31 9.96
C LEU A 310 -3.08 3.80 10.07
N ALA A 311 -2.04 2.96 9.94
CA ALA A 311 -2.16 1.50 10.02
C ALA A 311 -3.32 0.97 9.15
N ASP A 312 -3.39 1.40 7.88
CA ASP A 312 -4.45 1.05 6.93
C ASP A 312 -5.87 1.31 7.47
N GLY A 313 -6.09 2.28 8.33
CA GLY A 313 -7.38 2.63 8.94
C GLY A 313 -7.60 2.09 10.35
N HIS A 314 -6.72 1.23 10.89
CA HIS A 314 -6.83 0.76 12.28
C HIS A 314 -6.67 1.88 13.31
N LEU A 315 -6.11 3.02 12.93
CA LEU A 315 -5.92 4.20 13.77
C LEU A 315 -6.81 5.38 13.35
N THR A 316 -7.97 5.10 12.74
CA THR A 316 -8.90 6.14 12.24
C THR A 316 -10.21 6.23 13.01
N GLN A 317 -10.39 5.48 14.10
CA GLN A 317 -11.63 5.45 14.87
C GLN A 317 -11.95 6.79 15.55
N ARG A 318 -10.92 7.61 15.80
CA ARG A 318 -11.03 8.92 16.43
C ARG A 318 -10.12 9.92 15.73
N GLN A 319 -10.62 11.15 15.58
CA GLN A 319 -9.86 12.20 14.88
C GLN A 319 -8.61 12.64 15.64
N ASP A 320 -8.64 12.61 16.98
CA ASP A 320 -7.46 12.89 17.81
C ASP A 320 -6.35 11.82 17.65
N THR A 321 -6.73 10.56 17.41
CA THR A 321 -5.78 9.49 17.10
C THR A 321 -5.13 9.73 15.74
N VAL A 322 -5.92 10.12 14.74
CA VAL A 322 -5.39 10.49 13.40
C VAL A 322 -4.39 11.63 13.51
N GLU A 323 -4.76 12.71 14.22
CA GLU A 323 -3.87 13.85 14.44
C GLU A 323 -2.58 13.46 15.18
N ALA A 324 -2.68 12.62 16.19
CA ALA A 324 -1.51 12.14 16.93
C ALA A 324 -0.54 11.35 16.05
N GLN A 325 -1.05 10.55 15.09
CA GLN A 325 -0.20 9.83 14.13
C GLN A 325 0.52 10.80 13.18
N PHE A 326 -0.18 11.80 12.64
CA PHE A 326 0.47 12.83 11.83
C PHE A 326 1.56 13.55 12.65
N LYS A 327 1.26 13.99 13.86
CA LYS A 327 2.24 14.63 14.75
C LYS A 327 3.46 13.75 14.98
N TYR A 328 3.26 12.48 15.30
CA TYR A 328 4.34 11.52 15.53
C TYR A 328 5.21 11.33 14.29
N VAL A 329 4.61 11.02 13.14
CA VAL A 329 5.36 10.76 11.92
C VAL A 329 6.07 12.02 11.44
N MET A 330 5.39 13.16 11.37
CA MET A 330 5.97 14.42 10.90
C MET A 330 7.13 14.90 11.77
N ALA A 331 7.12 14.59 13.08
CA ALA A 331 8.23 14.89 13.99
C ALA A 331 9.44 13.96 13.80
N ASN A 332 9.26 12.80 13.15
CA ASN A 332 10.30 11.77 12.99
C ASN A 332 10.76 11.56 11.55
N ILE A 333 10.30 12.35 10.60
CA ILE A 333 10.78 12.37 9.22
C ILE A 333 11.56 13.64 8.92
N LYS A 334 12.42 13.59 7.90
CA LYS A 334 13.21 14.76 7.46
C LYS A 334 12.34 15.80 6.76
N LYS A 335 12.81 17.04 6.66
CA LYS A 335 12.12 18.12 5.90
C LYS A 335 12.01 17.80 4.40
N THR A 336 12.85 16.91 3.90
CA THR A 336 12.87 16.43 2.51
C THR A 336 11.91 15.27 2.25
N ASP A 337 11.28 14.74 3.29
CA ASP A 337 10.39 13.59 3.20
C ASP A 337 8.93 14.00 3.07
N ALA A 338 8.10 13.10 2.58
CA ALA A 338 6.67 13.27 2.43
C ALA A 338 5.90 12.08 3.04
N VAL A 339 4.63 12.31 3.36
CA VAL A 339 3.72 11.26 3.82
C VAL A 339 2.74 10.90 2.71
N VAL A 340 2.49 9.59 2.55
CA VAL A 340 1.52 9.07 1.58
C VAL A 340 0.31 8.55 2.33
N VAL A 341 -0.85 9.13 2.04
CA VAL A 341 -2.10 8.82 2.75
C VAL A 341 -3.20 8.50 1.75
N GLY A 342 -3.85 7.34 1.94
CA GLY A 342 -5.12 7.03 1.31
C GLY A 342 -6.22 7.86 1.96
N MET A 343 -7.03 8.56 1.17
CA MET A 343 -8.04 9.49 1.67
C MET A 343 -9.41 9.14 1.10
N TYR A 344 -10.44 9.25 1.94
CA TYR A 344 -11.82 8.91 1.62
C TYR A 344 -12.76 10.02 2.08
N ASP A 345 -13.30 10.76 1.15
CA ASP A 345 -14.01 12.02 1.39
C ASP A 345 -15.54 11.90 1.49
N LYS A 346 -16.05 10.71 1.73
CA LYS A 346 -17.51 10.51 1.82
C LYS A 346 -18.12 11.14 3.05
N TYR A 347 -17.43 11.05 4.19
CA TYR A 347 -17.94 11.48 5.49
C TYR A 347 -17.30 12.77 5.97
N PHE A 348 -16.05 13.02 5.57
CA PHE A 348 -15.26 14.19 5.91
C PHE A 348 -14.42 14.59 4.72
N ASP A 349 -14.07 15.87 4.62
CA ASP A 349 -13.05 16.33 3.69
C ASP A 349 -11.65 15.96 4.22
N GLU A 350 -11.30 14.67 4.10
CA GLU A 350 -10.02 14.15 4.57
C GLU A 350 -8.83 14.80 3.87
N TYR A 351 -9.00 15.32 2.64
CA TYR A 351 -7.95 16.04 1.94
C TYR A 351 -7.59 17.33 2.69
N ALA A 352 -8.59 18.09 3.09
CA ALA A 352 -8.39 19.33 3.83
C ALA A 352 -7.88 19.06 5.24
N ILE A 353 -8.46 18.10 5.97
CA ILE A 353 -8.04 17.75 7.33
C ILE A 353 -6.58 17.29 7.35
N ASN A 354 -6.19 16.40 6.43
CA ASN A 354 -4.82 15.90 6.38
C ASN A 354 -3.82 16.98 5.95
N LYS A 355 -4.23 17.92 5.07
CA LYS A 355 -3.43 19.10 4.80
C LYS A 355 -3.16 19.91 6.07
N GLU A 356 -4.19 20.17 6.88
CA GLU A 356 -4.04 20.92 8.14
C GLU A 356 -3.00 20.28 9.06
N TYR A 357 -3.02 18.94 9.18
CA TYR A 357 -2.04 18.24 10.00
C TYR A 357 -0.63 18.35 9.43
N VAL A 358 -0.47 18.20 8.11
CA VAL A 358 0.84 18.38 7.46
C VAL A 358 1.35 19.79 7.63
N VAL A 359 0.53 20.83 7.44
CA VAL A 359 0.90 22.23 7.68
C VAL A 359 1.32 22.43 9.14
N LYS A 360 0.48 22.00 10.08
CA LYS A 360 0.69 22.19 11.52
C LYS A 360 1.99 21.55 12.01
N TYR A 361 2.32 20.36 11.51
CA TYR A 361 3.45 19.56 12.01
C TYR A 361 4.69 19.57 11.11
N SER A 362 4.67 20.23 9.95
CA SER A 362 5.82 20.32 9.04
C SER A 362 7.06 21.01 9.61
N ASN A 363 6.87 21.90 10.56
CA ASN A 363 7.94 22.67 11.19
C ASN A 363 8.30 22.18 12.60
N THR A 364 7.64 21.12 13.08
CA THR A 364 8.04 20.47 14.35
C THR A 364 9.43 19.87 14.16
N SER A 365 10.40 20.38 14.86
CA SER A 365 11.72 19.76 14.98
C SER A 365 11.57 18.42 15.69
N MET A 366 12.45 17.47 15.37
CA MET A 366 12.61 16.22 16.12
C MET A 366 12.89 16.60 17.60
N GLY A 367 11.84 16.77 18.37
CA GLY A 367 11.94 16.93 19.80
C GLY A 367 12.12 15.54 20.41
N ASN A 368 13.05 15.42 21.31
CA ASN A 368 13.29 14.24 22.12
C ASN A 368 11.95 13.65 22.57
N LEU A 369 11.55 12.56 21.95
CA LEU A 369 10.50 11.69 22.43
C LEU A 369 11.19 10.76 23.44
N SER A 370 11.37 11.25 24.67
CA SER A 370 11.66 10.44 25.85
C SER A 370 10.43 9.66 26.28
#